data_cfbbd20edc47fc4b2ea8093cd78b1a1c
#
_entry.id   cfbbd20edc47fc4b2ea8093cd78b1a1c
#
_cell.length_a   1.000
_cell.length_b   1.000
_cell.length_c   1.000
_cell.angle_alpha   90.00
_cell.angle_beta   90.00
_cell.angle_gamma   90.00
#
_symmetry.space_group_name_H-M   'P 1'
#
loop_
_entity.id
_entity.type
_entity.pdbx_description
1 polymer ?
#
loop_
_entity_poly.entity_id
_entity_poly.type
_entity_poly.pdbx_seq_one_letter_code
_entity_poly.pdbx_strand_id
1 'polypeptide(L)'
;MEDVDFEEEEEEEGNEEGWVLEPQEGVVGSMEGPDDSEVTFALHSASVFCVSLDPKTNTLAVTGGEDDKAFVWRLSDGELLFECAGHKDSVTCAGFSHDSTLVATGDMSGLLKVWQVDTKEEVWSFEAGDLEWMEWHPRAPVLLAGTADGNTWMWKVPNGDCKTFQGPNCPATCGRVLPDGKRAVVGYEDGTIRIWDLKQGSGGSGPLTCVAANQDGSLILTGSVDCQAKLVSATTGKVIFMVRFSAQDAPGSCWLPGWDLGHL
;
A
#
# COMPACT_ATOMS: atom_id res chain seq x y z
N MET A 1 -57.57 50.76 -28.01
CA MET A 1 -58.19 49.59 -27.36
C MET A 1 -57.90 48.50 -28.39
N GLU A 2 -56.70 47.99 -28.32
CA GLU A 2 -56.14 46.96 -29.19
C GLU A 2 -55.95 45.73 -28.36
N ASP A 3 -56.61 44.66 -28.71
CA ASP A 3 -56.56 43.35 -28.13
C ASP A 3 -55.24 42.70 -28.60
N VAL A 4 -54.45 42.25 -27.65
CA VAL A 4 -53.22 41.50 -27.90
C VAL A 4 -53.53 40.03 -27.57
N ASP A 5 -53.62 39.21 -28.66
CA ASP A 5 -53.71 37.76 -28.55
C ASP A 5 -52.42 37.18 -27.95
N PHE A 6 -52.56 36.38 -26.88
CA PHE A 6 -51.52 35.54 -26.34
C PHE A 6 -51.60 34.17 -27.02
N GLU A 7 -50.63 33.84 -27.85
CA GLU A 7 -50.43 32.49 -28.35
C GLU A 7 -49.82 31.66 -27.23
N GLU A 8 -50.52 30.60 -26.82
CA GLU A 8 -49.99 29.55 -25.96
C GLU A 8 -49.04 28.68 -26.79
N GLU A 9 -47.73 28.74 -26.45
CA GLU A 9 -46.77 27.74 -26.91
C GLU A 9 -46.98 26.42 -26.15
N GLU A 10 -47.40 25.39 -26.87
CA GLU A 10 -47.43 24.00 -26.34
C GLU A 10 -45.99 23.50 -26.12
N GLU A 11 -45.63 23.32 -24.88
CA GLU A 11 -44.40 22.63 -24.50
C GLU A 11 -44.52 21.14 -24.88
N GLU A 12 -43.73 20.67 -25.85
CA GLU A 12 -43.54 19.25 -26.14
C GLU A 12 -42.88 18.58 -24.92
N GLU A 13 -43.64 17.76 -24.20
CA GLU A 13 -43.11 16.84 -23.20
C GLU A 13 -42.16 15.85 -23.87
N GLY A 14 -40.86 16.08 -23.70
CA GLY A 14 -39.79 15.16 -24.04
C GLY A 14 -39.92 13.88 -23.24
N ASN A 15 -40.13 12.79 -23.94
CA ASN A 15 -40.25 11.45 -23.41
C ASN A 15 -38.87 11.02 -22.79
N GLU A 16 -38.68 11.27 -21.50
CA GLU A 16 -37.55 10.71 -20.74
C GLU A 16 -37.77 9.19 -20.58
N GLU A 17 -37.22 8.40 -21.50
CA GLU A 17 -37.04 6.97 -21.28
C GLU A 17 -36.06 6.76 -20.13
N GLY A 18 -36.57 6.85 -18.91
CA GLY A 18 -35.83 6.43 -17.70
C GLY A 18 -35.58 4.94 -17.77
N TRP A 19 -34.31 4.55 -17.67
CA TRP A 19 -33.91 3.16 -17.51
C TRP A 19 -34.48 2.63 -16.17
N VAL A 20 -35.63 1.95 -16.25
CA VAL A 20 -36.21 1.22 -15.13
C VAL A 20 -35.48 -0.10 -15.03
N LEU A 21 -34.58 -0.20 -14.03
CA LEU A 21 -34.03 -1.48 -13.62
C LEU A 21 -35.16 -2.27 -12.94
N GLU A 22 -35.78 -3.21 -13.64
CA GLU A 22 -36.66 -4.19 -13.01
C GLU A 22 -35.85 -5.04 -12.05
N PRO A 23 -36.28 -5.22 -10.79
CA PRO A 23 -35.62 -6.15 -9.86
C PRO A 23 -35.83 -7.56 -10.38
N GLN A 24 -34.80 -8.19 -10.92
CA GLN A 24 -34.78 -9.62 -11.20
C GLN A 24 -34.74 -10.36 -9.88
N GLU A 25 -35.86 -10.88 -9.44
CA GLU A 25 -35.93 -11.87 -8.37
C GLU A 25 -35.26 -13.17 -8.82
N GLY A 26 -34.19 -13.55 -8.08
CA GLY A 26 -33.76 -14.93 -7.96
C GLY A 26 -32.94 -15.53 -9.09
N VAL A 27 -31.67 -15.16 -9.20
CA VAL A 27 -30.55 -16.12 -9.39
C VAL A 27 -29.35 -15.56 -8.65
N VAL A 28 -29.14 -15.94 -7.42
CA VAL A 28 -27.82 -15.92 -6.79
C VAL A 28 -27.07 -17.14 -7.35
N GLY A 29 -26.79 -17.10 -8.64
CA GLY A 29 -25.78 -17.91 -9.26
C GLY A 29 -24.50 -17.12 -9.17
N SER A 30 -23.46 -17.69 -8.59
CA SER A 30 -22.09 -17.18 -8.69
C SER A 30 -21.82 -16.90 -10.16
N MET A 31 -21.70 -15.62 -10.53
CA MET A 31 -21.14 -15.24 -11.84
C MET A 31 -19.62 -15.49 -11.77
N GLU A 32 -19.23 -16.75 -11.60
CA GLU A 32 -17.88 -17.19 -11.88
C GLU A 32 -17.74 -17.18 -13.40
N GLY A 33 -17.23 -16.05 -13.92
CA GLY A 33 -16.69 -16.04 -15.27
C GLY A 33 -15.56 -17.09 -15.37
N PRO A 34 -15.19 -17.54 -16.57
CA PRO A 34 -14.07 -18.45 -16.71
C PRO A 34 -12.84 -17.82 -16.07
N ASP A 35 -12.22 -18.54 -15.12
CA ASP A 35 -10.93 -18.17 -14.54
C ASP A 35 -9.85 -18.28 -15.62
N ASP A 36 -9.26 -17.15 -16.01
CA ASP A 36 -8.20 -17.04 -17.01
C ASP A 36 -6.80 -16.87 -16.38
N SER A 37 -6.68 -17.10 -15.04
CA SER A 37 -5.40 -17.07 -14.34
C SER A 37 -4.50 -18.23 -14.80
N GLU A 38 -3.20 -17.95 -14.99
CA GLU A 38 -2.20 -18.99 -15.34
C GLU A 38 -1.89 -19.91 -14.17
N VAL A 39 -1.86 -19.36 -12.94
CA VAL A 39 -1.56 -20.09 -11.70
C VAL A 39 -2.43 -19.57 -10.57
N THR A 40 -2.99 -20.50 -9.80
CA THR A 40 -3.78 -20.20 -8.60
C THR A 40 -3.09 -20.76 -7.36
N PHE A 41 -2.89 -19.92 -6.34
CA PHE A 41 -2.45 -20.32 -5.00
C PHE A 41 -3.63 -20.22 -4.03
N ALA A 42 -4.10 -21.34 -3.49
CA ALA A 42 -5.36 -21.45 -2.77
C ALA A 42 -5.19 -22.00 -1.32
N LEU A 43 -4.11 -21.65 -0.62
CA LEU A 43 -3.89 -22.10 0.75
C LEU A 43 -4.39 -21.14 1.83
N HIS A 44 -4.67 -19.87 1.49
CA HIS A 44 -5.36 -18.97 2.41
C HIS A 44 -6.81 -19.38 2.60
N SER A 45 -7.29 -19.34 3.84
CA SER A 45 -8.69 -19.67 4.20
C SER A 45 -9.58 -18.44 4.38
N ALA A 46 -9.01 -17.25 4.23
CA ALA A 46 -9.67 -15.95 4.33
C ALA A 46 -9.04 -14.93 3.36
N SER A 47 -9.39 -13.65 3.48
CA SER A 47 -8.93 -12.58 2.59
C SER A 47 -7.41 -12.45 2.59
N VAL A 48 -6.80 -12.26 1.42
CA VAL A 48 -5.38 -11.96 1.28
C VAL A 48 -5.19 -10.45 1.35
N PHE A 49 -4.39 -9.96 2.31
CA PHE A 49 -4.19 -8.54 2.54
C PHE A 49 -2.93 -7.97 1.89
N CYS A 50 -1.90 -8.78 1.75
CA CYS A 50 -0.65 -8.34 1.16
C CYS A 50 -0.01 -9.40 0.26
N VAL A 51 0.72 -8.91 -0.75
CA VAL A 51 1.53 -9.72 -1.66
C VAL A 51 2.80 -8.96 -2.01
N SER A 52 3.91 -9.69 -2.10
CA SER A 52 5.18 -9.16 -2.58
C SER A 52 5.91 -10.22 -3.40
N LEU A 53 6.61 -9.76 -4.44
CA LEU A 53 7.44 -10.61 -5.28
C LEU A 53 8.91 -10.49 -4.86
N ASP A 54 9.69 -11.54 -5.05
CA ASP A 54 11.13 -11.45 -4.85
C ASP A 54 11.75 -10.53 -5.92
N PRO A 55 12.48 -9.50 -5.50
CA PRO A 55 12.92 -8.44 -6.42
C PRO A 55 14.08 -8.86 -7.32
N LYS A 56 14.74 -10.00 -7.05
CA LYS A 56 15.94 -10.42 -7.77
C LYS A 56 15.62 -11.32 -8.95
N THR A 57 14.71 -12.27 -8.78
CA THR A 57 14.41 -13.26 -9.80
C THR A 57 12.96 -13.23 -10.26
N ASN A 58 12.06 -12.64 -9.52
CA ASN A 58 10.61 -12.65 -9.72
C ASN A 58 10.05 -14.08 -9.88
N THR A 59 10.61 -15.03 -9.11
CA THR A 59 10.19 -16.44 -9.15
C THR A 59 9.37 -16.85 -7.94
N LEU A 60 9.44 -16.06 -6.86
CA LEU A 60 8.75 -16.31 -5.59
C LEU A 60 7.79 -15.18 -5.27
N ALA A 61 6.70 -15.54 -4.59
CA ALA A 61 5.81 -14.60 -3.94
C ALA A 61 5.71 -14.91 -2.46
N VAL A 62 5.47 -13.88 -1.66
CA VAL A 62 4.99 -13.99 -0.29
C VAL A 62 3.62 -13.34 -0.21
N THR A 63 2.68 -14.02 0.45
CA THR A 63 1.32 -13.52 0.69
C THR A 63 1.01 -13.59 2.18
N GLY A 64 0.23 -12.64 2.67
CA GLY A 64 -0.28 -12.62 4.04
C GLY A 64 -1.78 -12.33 4.04
N GLY A 65 -2.50 -12.88 4.99
CA GLY A 65 -3.96 -12.83 5.00
C GLY A 65 -4.59 -12.70 6.38
N GLU A 66 -5.91 -12.57 6.33
CA GLU A 66 -6.83 -12.49 7.47
C GLU A 66 -6.87 -13.81 8.29
N ASP A 67 -6.38 -14.89 7.72
CA ASP A 67 -6.26 -16.20 8.37
C ASP A 67 -5.04 -16.33 9.30
N ASP A 68 -4.42 -15.21 9.69
CA ASP A 68 -3.22 -15.11 10.54
C ASP A 68 -2.00 -15.84 9.97
N LYS A 69 -1.99 -16.06 8.65
CA LYS A 69 -0.95 -16.80 7.96
C LYS A 69 -0.25 -15.97 6.90
N ALA A 70 1.01 -16.33 6.69
CA ALA A 70 1.74 -15.91 5.51
C ALA A 70 2.45 -17.10 4.88
N PHE A 71 2.51 -17.10 3.55
CA PHE A 71 3.06 -18.19 2.76
C PHE A 71 4.09 -17.66 1.77
N VAL A 72 5.20 -18.38 1.63
CA VAL A 72 6.14 -18.21 0.52
C VAL A 72 5.94 -19.33 -0.48
N TRP A 73 5.71 -18.98 -1.74
CA TRP A 73 5.35 -19.91 -2.79
C TRP A 73 5.97 -19.54 -4.14
N ARG A 74 6.01 -20.52 -5.06
CA ARG A 74 6.61 -20.35 -6.38
C ARG A 74 5.58 -19.88 -7.40
N LEU A 75 5.93 -18.85 -8.19
CA LEU A 75 5.02 -18.27 -9.18
C LEU A 75 4.73 -19.18 -10.37
N SER A 76 5.67 -20.05 -10.76
CA SER A 76 5.53 -20.85 -11.98
C SER A 76 4.48 -21.98 -11.89
N ASP A 77 4.18 -22.45 -10.69
CA ASP A 77 3.34 -23.63 -10.46
C ASP A 77 2.46 -23.53 -9.20
N GLY A 78 2.56 -22.43 -8.43
CA GLY A 78 1.82 -22.26 -7.19
C GLY A 78 2.29 -23.19 -6.04
N GLU A 79 3.49 -23.82 -6.16
CA GLU A 79 3.97 -24.70 -5.09
C GLU A 79 4.34 -23.93 -3.85
N LEU A 80 3.80 -24.36 -2.70
CA LEU A 80 4.18 -23.85 -1.39
C LEU A 80 5.64 -24.21 -1.06
N LEU A 81 6.46 -23.19 -0.75
CA LEU A 81 7.79 -23.41 -0.23
C LEU A 81 7.80 -23.58 1.28
N PHE A 82 7.18 -22.65 2.01
CA PHE A 82 7.00 -22.73 3.45
C PHE A 82 5.96 -21.74 3.96
N GLU A 83 5.42 -22.03 5.15
CA GLU A 83 4.54 -21.14 5.91
C GLU A 83 5.40 -20.30 6.87
N CYS A 84 5.16 -19.00 6.92
CA CYS A 84 5.70 -18.09 7.91
C CYS A 84 4.84 -18.14 9.19
N ALA A 85 5.02 -19.16 10.00
CA ALA A 85 4.12 -19.52 11.08
C ALA A 85 4.27 -18.67 12.34
N GLY A 86 3.23 -18.64 13.19
CA GLY A 86 3.27 -18.08 14.54
C GLY A 86 2.88 -16.61 14.63
N HIS A 87 2.23 -16.06 13.63
CA HIS A 87 1.45 -14.84 13.76
C HIS A 87 0.21 -15.07 14.62
N LYS A 88 -0.26 -14.02 15.30
CA LYS A 88 -1.36 -14.07 16.26
C LYS A 88 -2.58 -13.25 15.83
N ASP A 89 -2.43 -12.56 14.70
CA ASP A 89 -3.43 -11.69 14.11
C ASP A 89 -3.19 -11.62 12.59
N SER A 90 -4.10 -11.00 11.87
CA SER A 90 -4.07 -10.87 10.41
C SER A 90 -2.76 -10.33 9.90
N VAL A 91 -2.13 -11.03 8.94
CA VAL A 91 -0.87 -10.61 8.34
C VAL A 91 -1.13 -9.57 7.26
N THR A 92 -0.85 -8.33 7.56
CA THR A 92 -1.11 -7.18 6.69
C THR A 92 0.11 -6.69 5.91
N CYS A 93 1.30 -7.08 6.33
CA CYS A 93 2.55 -6.69 5.69
C CYS A 93 3.42 -7.90 5.38
N ALA A 94 3.95 -7.96 4.16
CA ALA A 94 4.93 -8.96 3.76
C ALA A 94 5.88 -8.41 2.70
N GLY A 95 7.14 -8.84 2.70
CA GLY A 95 8.09 -8.39 1.70
C GLY A 95 9.42 -9.14 1.72
N PHE A 96 10.06 -9.21 0.54
CA PHE A 96 11.41 -9.75 0.39
C PHE A 96 12.47 -8.66 0.58
N SER A 97 13.60 -9.03 1.15
CA SER A 97 14.80 -8.18 1.15
C SER A 97 15.30 -7.96 -0.28
N HIS A 98 16.09 -6.89 -0.47
CA HIS A 98 16.61 -6.47 -1.78
C HIS A 98 17.41 -7.55 -2.52
N ASP A 99 17.98 -8.51 -1.81
CA ASP A 99 18.76 -9.63 -2.36
C ASP A 99 17.97 -10.95 -2.40
N SER A 100 16.68 -10.92 -2.04
CA SER A 100 15.77 -12.07 -1.98
C SER A 100 16.19 -13.18 -1.00
N THR A 101 17.13 -12.90 -0.08
CA THR A 101 17.59 -13.89 0.89
C THR A 101 16.71 -13.97 2.14
N LEU A 102 16.00 -12.88 2.47
CA LEU A 102 15.13 -12.79 3.64
C LEU A 102 13.70 -12.42 3.22
N VAL A 103 12.74 -12.89 3.99
CA VAL A 103 11.34 -12.49 3.94
C VAL A 103 10.95 -11.92 5.30
N ALA A 104 10.31 -10.76 5.32
CA ALA A 104 9.66 -10.22 6.50
C ALA A 104 8.16 -10.34 6.37
N THR A 105 7.50 -10.64 7.47
CA THR A 105 6.04 -10.65 7.64
C THR A 105 5.67 -9.88 8.89
N GLY A 106 4.53 -9.19 8.88
CA GLY A 106 4.04 -8.42 10.01
C GLY A 106 2.53 -8.53 10.14
N ASP A 107 2.05 -8.72 11.35
CA ASP A 107 0.62 -8.81 11.66
C ASP A 107 0.07 -7.54 12.31
N MET A 108 -1.25 -7.43 12.42
CA MET A 108 -1.94 -6.26 12.98
C MET A 108 -1.60 -6.01 14.44
N SER A 109 -1.26 -7.06 15.22
CA SER A 109 -0.82 -6.92 16.60
C SER A 109 0.58 -6.30 16.74
N GLY A 110 1.30 -6.13 15.63
CA GLY A 110 2.65 -5.57 15.58
C GLY A 110 3.77 -6.60 15.72
N LEU A 111 3.46 -7.89 15.64
CA LEU A 111 4.47 -8.93 15.61
C LEU A 111 5.12 -8.99 14.23
N LEU A 112 6.39 -8.61 14.17
CA LEU A 112 7.25 -8.72 13.01
C LEU A 112 8.09 -9.98 13.10
N LYS A 113 8.20 -10.71 11.99
CA LYS A 113 9.04 -11.91 11.87
C LYS A 113 9.86 -11.85 10.59
N VAL A 114 11.08 -12.37 10.63
CA VAL A 114 11.94 -12.49 9.46
C VAL A 114 12.45 -13.92 9.32
N TRP A 115 12.40 -14.39 8.10
CA TRP A 115 12.70 -15.76 7.70
C TRP A 115 13.86 -15.77 6.70
N GLN A 116 14.75 -16.73 6.84
CA GLN A 116 15.73 -17.02 5.81
C GLN A 116 15.09 -17.88 4.72
N VAL A 117 15.09 -17.42 3.46
CA VAL A 117 14.39 -18.10 2.37
C VAL A 117 14.94 -19.50 2.09
N ASP A 118 16.26 -19.66 2.08
CA ASP A 118 16.92 -20.93 1.76
C ASP A 118 16.72 -21.98 2.84
N THR A 119 16.85 -21.62 4.12
CA THR A 119 16.71 -22.55 5.25
C THR A 119 15.28 -22.69 5.75
N LYS A 120 14.41 -21.75 5.40
CA LYS A 120 13.01 -21.65 5.84
C LYS A 120 12.87 -21.44 7.36
N GLU A 121 13.93 -20.98 8.02
CA GLU A 121 13.99 -20.78 9.46
C GLU A 121 13.71 -19.32 9.81
N GLU A 122 13.02 -19.11 10.94
CA GLU A 122 12.88 -17.79 11.55
C GLU A 122 14.26 -17.35 12.07
N VAL A 123 14.74 -16.20 11.64
CA VAL A 123 16.05 -15.64 12.04
C VAL A 123 15.93 -14.44 12.96
N TRP A 124 14.74 -13.83 13.04
CA TRP A 124 14.51 -12.67 13.88
C TRP A 124 13.02 -12.42 14.07
N SER A 125 12.63 -11.90 15.24
CA SER A 125 11.28 -11.39 15.51
C SER A 125 11.30 -10.21 16.48
N PHE A 126 10.26 -9.36 16.41
CA PHE A 126 10.10 -8.19 17.26
C PHE A 126 8.63 -7.81 17.40
N GLU A 127 8.21 -7.30 18.56
CA GLU A 127 6.88 -6.74 18.79
C GLU A 127 6.98 -5.21 18.82
N ALA A 128 6.47 -4.55 17.76
CA ALA A 128 6.59 -3.09 17.58
C ALA A 128 5.38 -2.30 18.08
N GLY A 129 4.26 -2.97 18.35
CA GLY A 129 2.92 -2.36 18.51
C GLY A 129 2.19 -2.27 17.16
N ASP A 130 0.91 -1.87 17.19
CA ASP A 130 -0.01 -1.91 16.05
C ASP A 130 0.65 -1.43 14.75
N LEU A 131 0.80 -2.36 13.80
CA LEU A 131 1.59 -2.17 12.58
C LEU A 131 0.73 -1.56 11.49
N GLU A 132 1.20 -0.44 10.91
CA GLU A 132 0.54 0.23 9.80
C GLU A 132 1.19 -0.11 8.44
N TRP A 133 2.49 -0.16 8.38
CA TRP A 133 3.26 -0.50 7.18
C TRP A 133 4.64 -1.06 7.52
N MET A 134 5.23 -1.74 6.54
CA MET A 134 6.57 -2.31 6.62
C MET A 134 7.26 -2.26 5.26
N GLU A 135 8.56 -2.00 5.24
CA GLU A 135 9.35 -2.00 4.01
C GLU A 135 10.82 -2.35 4.26
N TRP A 136 11.40 -3.09 3.33
CA TRP A 136 12.83 -3.34 3.31
C TRP A 136 13.61 -2.18 2.69
N HIS A 137 14.78 -1.91 3.26
CA HIS A 137 15.73 -0.99 2.66
C HIS A 137 16.25 -1.54 1.32
N PRO A 138 16.34 -0.71 0.25
CA PRO A 138 16.61 -1.18 -1.13
C PRO A 138 18.03 -1.71 -1.37
N ARG A 139 18.96 -1.63 -0.40
CA ARG A 139 20.37 -1.99 -0.59
C ARG A 139 21.02 -2.68 0.61
N ALA A 140 20.31 -2.95 1.66
CA ALA A 140 20.85 -3.52 2.90
C ALA A 140 19.79 -4.33 3.65
N PRO A 141 20.14 -5.30 4.47
CA PRO A 141 19.20 -6.05 5.29
C PRO A 141 18.73 -5.20 6.49
N VAL A 142 18.04 -4.12 6.19
CA VAL A 142 17.44 -3.17 7.13
C VAL A 142 15.95 -3.12 6.88
N LEU A 143 15.17 -3.38 7.92
CA LEU A 143 13.72 -3.34 7.89
C LEU A 143 13.24 -2.04 8.53
N LEU A 144 12.25 -1.40 7.92
CA LEU A 144 11.55 -0.25 8.47
C LEU A 144 10.07 -0.61 8.67
N ALA A 145 9.46 -0.04 9.69
CA ALA A 145 8.02 -0.15 9.92
C ALA A 145 7.47 1.11 10.59
N GLY A 146 6.23 1.46 10.29
CA GLY A 146 5.48 2.50 10.97
C GLY A 146 4.38 1.90 11.81
N THR A 147 4.12 2.52 12.96
CA THR A 147 3.16 2.05 13.96
C THR A 147 2.09 3.09 14.27
N ALA A 148 0.96 2.63 14.82
CA ALA A 148 -0.19 3.47 15.14
C ALA A 148 0.11 4.57 16.19
N ASP A 149 1.16 4.41 16.98
CA ASP A 149 1.64 5.45 17.91
C ASP A 149 2.44 6.58 17.22
N GLY A 150 2.60 6.50 15.89
CA GLY A 150 3.30 7.49 15.08
C GLY A 150 4.80 7.31 14.99
N ASN A 151 5.35 6.29 15.61
CA ASN A 151 6.78 6.01 15.50
C ASN A 151 7.11 5.31 14.18
N THR A 152 8.29 5.58 13.68
CA THR A 152 8.91 4.80 12.60
C THR A 152 10.12 4.08 13.16
N TRP A 153 10.10 2.78 13.04
CA TRP A 153 11.15 1.89 13.51
C TRP A 153 12.08 1.50 12.37
N MET A 154 13.33 1.25 12.68
CA MET A 154 14.33 0.75 11.74
C MET A 154 15.24 -0.27 12.44
N TRP A 155 15.33 -1.49 11.91
CA TRP A 155 16.17 -2.57 12.46
C TRP A 155 17.18 -3.07 11.44
N LYS A 156 18.39 -3.37 11.91
CA LYS A 156 19.34 -4.19 11.15
C LYS A 156 19.05 -5.66 11.43
N VAL A 157 18.73 -6.41 10.40
CA VAL A 157 18.38 -7.83 10.51
C VAL A 157 19.59 -8.67 10.06
N PRO A 158 19.92 -9.76 10.78
CA PRO A 158 19.26 -10.31 11.96
C PRO A 158 19.80 -9.76 13.30
N ASN A 159 20.73 -8.82 13.31
CA ASN A 159 21.41 -8.36 14.54
C ASN A 159 20.44 -7.72 15.55
N GLY A 160 19.31 -7.17 15.08
CA GLY A 160 18.30 -6.53 15.92
C GLY A 160 18.66 -5.12 16.41
N ASP A 161 19.78 -4.54 15.97
CA ASP A 161 20.10 -3.14 16.25
C ASP A 161 18.95 -2.26 15.80
N CYS A 162 18.35 -1.51 16.72
CA CYS A 162 17.14 -0.74 16.49
C CYS A 162 17.38 0.76 16.58
N LYS A 163 16.67 1.51 15.75
CA LYS A 163 16.54 2.97 15.80
C LYS A 163 15.10 3.37 15.60
N THR A 164 14.64 4.35 16.40
CA THR A 164 13.29 4.88 16.33
C THR A 164 13.30 6.35 15.91
N PHE A 165 12.39 6.72 15.01
CA PHE A 165 12.13 8.09 14.59
C PHE A 165 10.76 8.48 15.15
N GLN A 166 10.73 9.44 16.07
CA GLN A 166 9.49 9.88 16.69
C GLN A 166 8.71 10.81 15.76
N GLY A 167 7.54 10.34 15.33
CA GLY A 167 6.58 11.09 14.54
C GLY A 167 5.68 11.99 15.37
N PRO A 168 4.60 12.51 14.78
CA PRO A 168 3.48 13.09 15.51
C PRO A 168 2.77 11.96 16.29
N ASN A 169 2.01 12.33 17.35
CA ASN A 169 1.26 11.36 18.15
C ASN A 169 -0.03 10.92 17.42
N CYS A 170 0.10 10.39 16.22
CA CYS A 170 -0.96 9.83 15.38
C CYS A 170 -0.37 8.78 14.44
N PRO A 171 -1.16 7.82 13.93
CA PRO A 171 -0.68 6.71 13.12
C PRO A 171 0.24 7.12 11.97
N ALA A 172 1.35 6.39 11.82
CA ALA A 172 2.24 6.45 10.67
C ALA A 172 1.68 5.56 9.56
N THR A 173 0.74 6.04 8.76
CA THR A 173 -0.13 5.26 7.88
C THR A 173 0.55 4.67 6.65
N CYS A 174 1.64 5.26 6.20
CA CYS A 174 2.39 4.78 5.05
C CYS A 174 3.84 5.26 5.07
N GLY A 175 4.73 4.51 4.47
CA GLY A 175 6.14 4.88 4.37
C GLY A 175 6.86 4.26 3.19
N ARG A 176 7.94 4.90 2.76
CA ARG A 176 8.82 4.45 1.69
C ARG A 176 10.26 4.84 1.97
N VAL A 177 11.17 3.91 1.75
CA VAL A 177 12.60 4.23 1.69
C VAL A 177 12.91 4.78 0.31
N LEU A 178 13.56 5.94 0.25
CA LEU A 178 13.94 6.51 -1.04
C LEU A 178 15.02 5.64 -1.71
N PRO A 179 15.06 5.60 -3.05
CA PRO A 179 15.99 4.76 -3.80
C PRO A 179 17.46 5.06 -3.50
N ASP A 180 17.78 6.26 -2.95
CA ASP A 180 19.13 6.61 -2.49
C ASP A 180 19.57 5.81 -1.25
N GLY A 181 18.61 5.14 -0.55
CA GLY A 181 18.84 4.38 0.67
C GLY A 181 19.31 5.23 1.85
N LYS A 182 19.16 6.55 1.80
CA LYS A 182 19.61 7.47 2.85
C LYS A 182 18.45 8.09 3.61
N ARG A 183 17.28 8.15 2.99
CA ARG A 183 16.10 8.83 3.50
C ARG A 183 14.89 7.92 3.42
N ALA A 184 13.97 8.09 4.35
CA ALA A 184 12.62 7.53 4.29
C ALA A 184 11.60 8.67 4.32
N VAL A 185 10.49 8.46 3.62
CA VAL A 185 9.32 9.35 3.64
C VAL A 185 8.21 8.62 4.36
N VAL A 186 7.59 9.26 5.32
CA VAL A 186 6.50 8.69 6.12
C VAL A 186 5.34 9.66 6.14
N GLY A 187 4.15 9.15 5.84
CA GLY A 187 2.88 9.86 5.94
C GLY A 187 2.16 9.50 7.24
N TYR A 188 1.41 10.44 7.77
CA TYR A 188 0.71 10.33 9.05
C TYR A 188 -0.77 10.64 8.92
N GLU A 189 -1.59 10.09 9.82
CA GLU A 189 -3.05 10.26 9.80
C GLU A 189 -3.49 11.73 9.93
N ASP A 190 -2.73 12.57 10.66
CA ASP A 190 -2.96 14.01 10.76
C ASP A 190 -2.72 14.77 9.44
N GLY A 191 -2.38 14.01 8.41
CA GLY A 191 -2.06 14.51 7.11
C GLY A 191 -0.64 15.08 6.99
N THR A 192 0.28 14.89 7.92
CA THR A 192 1.67 15.33 7.79
C THR A 192 2.55 14.29 7.11
N ILE A 193 3.56 14.78 6.34
CA ILE A 193 4.65 13.95 5.84
C ILE A 193 5.92 14.34 6.55
N ARG A 194 6.74 13.33 6.87
CA ARG A 194 8.11 13.56 7.32
C ARG A 194 9.10 12.83 6.45
N ILE A 195 10.19 13.51 6.11
CA ILE A 195 11.34 12.92 5.44
C ILE A 195 12.42 12.73 6.50
N TRP A 196 12.76 11.47 6.76
CA TRP A 196 13.75 11.10 7.74
C TRP A 196 15.11 10.83 7.08
N ASP A 197 16.18 11.46 7.57
CA ASP A 197 17.54 11.00 7.30
C ASP A 197 17.80 9.76 8.17
N LEU A 198 18.01 8.61 7.54
CA LEU A 198 18.16 7.33 8.23
C LEU A 198 19.43 7.25 9.09
N LYS A 199 20.41 8.13 8.83
CA LYS A 199 21.59 8.27 9.67
C LYS A 199 21.38 9.18 10.87
N GLN A 200 20.69 10.31 10.68
CA GLN A 200 20.61 11.40 11.68
C GLN A 200 19.28 11.47 12.43
N GLY A 201 18.17 11.07 11.82
CA GLY A 201 16.85 11.11 12.45
C GLY A 201 16.20 12.49 12.49
N SER A 202 16.31 13.30 11.44
CA SER A 202 15.65 14.62 11.33
C SER A 202 14.56 14.61 10.26
N GLY A 203 13.42 15.28 10.49
CA GLY A 203 12.25 15.28 9.61
C GLY A 203 11.74 16.67 9.20
N GLY A 204 11.03 16.73 8.08
CA GLY A 204 10.31 17.90 7.54
C GLY A 204 8.82 17.57 7.30
N SER A 205 7.92 18.56 7.27
CA SER A 205 6.45 18.37 7.36
C SER A 205 5.62 18.75 6.13
N GLY A 206 4.52 18.02 5.88
CA GLY A 206 3.43 18.29 4.93
C GLY A 206 2.44 17.12 4.83
N PRO A 207 1.13 17.26 4.44
CA PRO A 207 0.06 16.25 4.66
C PRO A 207 -0.13 15.14 3.61
N LEU A 208 -0.27 13.83 3.97
CA LEU A 208 -0.50 12.68 3.05
C LEU A 208 -1.11 11.39 3.60
N THR A 209 -1.61 10.54 2.65
CA THR A 209 -2.07 9.16 2.88
C THR A 209 -1.38 8.09 2.05
N CYS A 210 -0.72 8.41 0.94
CA CYS A 210 0.12 7.46 0.21
C CYS A 210 1.33 8.14 -0.44
N VAL A 211 2.42 7.40 -0.63
CA VAL A 211 3.69 7.91 -1.10
C VAL A 211 4.33 6.97 -2.13
N ALA A 212 4.79 7.54 -3.23
CA ALA A 212 5.68 6.88 -4.18
C ALA A 212 6.85 7.80 -4.53
N ALA A 213 8.04 7.26 -4.77
CA ALA A 213 9.19 8.02 -5.19
C ALA A 213 9.65 7.59 -6.59
N ASN A 214 10.17 8.52 -7.38
CA ASN A 214 10.82 8.19 -8.65
C ASN A 214 12.17 7.50 -8.43
N GLN A 215 12.75 6.92 -9.47
CA GLN A 215 13.96 6.08 -9.39
C GLN A 215 15.19 6.78 -8.80
N ASP A 216 15.36 8.07 -9.04
CA ASP A 216 16.48 8.85 -8.48
C ASP A 216 16.21 9.45 -7.10
N GLY A 217 14.98 9.30 -6.59
CA GLY A 217 14.57 9.81 -5.28
C GLY A 217 14.48 11.34 -5.21
N SER A 218 14.43 12.03 -6.33
CA SER A 218 14.31 13.49 -6.39
C SER A 218 12.86 13.98 -6.26
N LEU A 219 11.90 13.14 -6.65
CA LEU A 219 10.48 13.45 -6.69
C LEU A 219 9.68 12.44 -5.83
N ILE A 220 8.68 12.96 -5.16
CA ILE A 220 7.75 12.18 -4.33
C ILE A 220 6.33 12.49 -4.81
N LEU A 221 5.59 11.46 -5.21
CA LEU A 221 4.17 11.54 -5.50
C LEU A 221 3.39 11.13 -4.25
N THR A 222 2.35 11.88 -3.95
CA THR A 222 1.57 11.73 -2.73
C THR A 222 0.09 11.79 -3.04
N GLY A 223 -0.71 10.96 -2.37
CA GLY A 223 -2.17 11.02 -2.42
C GLY A 223 -2.75 11.30 -1.04
N SER A 224 -3.90 11.94 -0.98
CA SER A 224 -4.58 12.32 0.26
C SER A 224 -6.08 12.04 0.19
N VAL A 225 -6.72 11.80 1.32
CA VAL A 225 -8.18 11.66 1.45
C VAL A 225 -8.95 12.91 1.05
N ASP A 226 -8.28 14.06 0.91
CA ASP A 226 -8.85 15.30 0.38
C ASP A 226 -9.00 15.30 -1.16
N CYS A 227 -8.86 14.13 -1.78
CA CYS A 227 -8.92 13.92 -3.24
C CYS A 227 -7.84 14.69 -4.01
N GLN A 228 -6.68 14.92 -3.39
CA GLN A 228 -5.54 15.55 -4.04
C GLN A 228 -4.37 14.58 -4.19
N ALA A 229 -3.69 14.65 -5.35
CA ALA A 229 -2.35 14.09 -5.51
C ALA A 229 -1.34 15.23 -5.71
N LYS A 230 -0.20 15.15 -5.04
CA LYS A 230 0.85 16.18 -5.11
C LYS A 230 2.18 15.56 -5.51
N LEU A 231 2.88 16.22 -6.42
CA LEU A 231 4.26 15.93 -6.74
C LEU A 231 5.15 16.89 -5.96
N VAL A 232 6.02 16.36 -5.13
CA VAL A 232 6.86 17.11 -4.19
C VAL A 232 8.34 16.89 -4.51
N SER A 233 9.15 17.93 -4.49
CA SER A 233 10.61 17.80 -4.54
C SER A 233 11.14 17.23 -3.22
N ALA A 234 11.80 16.09 -3.27
CA ALA A 234 12.42 15.47 -2.09
C ALA A 234 13.59 16.30 -1.51
N THR A 235 14.17 17.20 -2.33
CA THR A 235 15.29 18.05 -1.92
C THR A 235 14.82 19.32 -1.22
N THR A 236 13.74 19.94 -1.71
CA THR A 236 13.30 21.25 -1.23
C THR A 236 12.04 21.19 -0.38
N GLY A 237 11.33 20.06 -0.37
CA GLY A 237 10.02 19.91 0.28
C GLY A 237 8.89 20.70 -0.40
N LYS A 238 9.14 21.31 -1.57
CA LYS A 238 8.14 22.14 -2.26
C LYS A 238 7.26 21.29 -3.16
N VAL A 239 5.96 21.59 -3.17
CA VAL A 239 5.02 21.04 -4.15
C VAL A 239 5.34 21.62 -5.51
N ILE A 240 5.64 20.74 -6.47
CA ILE A 240 5.93 21.10 -7.86
C ILE A 240 4.65 21.13 -8.67
N PHE A 241 3.77 20.15 -8.42
CA PHE A 241 2.53 19.97 -9.16
C PHE A 241 1.45 19.38 -8.26
N MET A 242 0.18 19.70 -8.51
CA MET A 242 -0.96 19.20 -7.76
C MET A 242 -2.12 18.90 -8.69
N VAL A 243 -2.76 17.74 -8.51
CA VAL A 243 -4.00 17.34 -9.17
C VAL A 243 -5.09 17.20 -8.12
N ARG A 244 -6.31 17.65 -8.44
CA ARG A 244 -7.52 17.35 -7.66
C ARG A 244 -8.41 16.42 -8.46
N PHE A 245 -8.91 15.39 -7.80
CA PHE A 245 -9.91 14.48 -8.37
C PHE A 245 -11.29 14.93 -7.89
N SER A 246 -12.32 14.77 -8.71
CA SER A 246 -13.70 14.98 -8.27
C SER A 246 -14.09 13.81 -7.35
N ALA A 247 -14.97 14.06 -6.37
CA ALA A 247 -15.43 13.03 -5.44
C ALA A 247 -16.21 11.89 -6.17
N GLN A 248 -16.60 12.10 -7.41
CA GLN A 248 -17.27 11.09 -8.26
C GLN A 248 -16.30 10.13 -8.93
N ASP A 249 -15.01 10.49 -9.02
CA ASP A 249 -13.98 9.69 -9.68
C ASP A 249 -13.09 8.91 -8.68
N ALA A 250 -13.37 8.99 -7.38
CA ALA A 250 -12.59 8.30 -6.35
C ALA A 250 -13.11 6.87 -6.14
N PRO A 251 -12.47 5.83 -6.72
CA PRO A 251 -12.75 4.46 -6.32
C PRO A 251 -12.29 4.29 -4.86
N GLY A 252 -13.16 3.68 -4.06
CA GLY A 252 -12.81 3.31 -2.68
C GLY A 252 -11.56 2.43 -2.67
N SER A 253 -10.60 2.78 -1.84
CA SER A 253 -9.25 2.20 -1.72
C SER A 253 -8.31 2.54 -2.88
N CYS A 254 -7.40 3.50 -2.65
CA CYS A 254 -6.37 3.90 -3.62
C CYS A 254 -5.22 2.88 -3.63
N TRP A 255 -5.38 1.80 -4.38
CA TRP A 255 -4.26 0.99 -4.83
C TRP A 255 -3.85 1.55 -6.20
N LEU A 256 -2.77 2.33 -6.27
CA LEU A 256 -2.09 2.62 -7.53
C LEU A 256 -0.96 1.59 -7.69
N PRO A 257 -1.15 0.51 -8.47
CA PRO A 257 -0.05 -0.38 -8.80
C PRO A 257 0.89 0.33 -9.76
N GLY A 258 2.17 0.43 -9.37
CA GLY A 258 3.31 0.60 -10.26
C GLY A 258 3.20 1.66 -11.35
N TRP A 259 3.15 2.95 -11.02
CA TRP A 259 3.42 4.01 -11.99
C TRP A 259 4.93 4.09 -12.22
N ASP A 260 5.35 3.52 -13.33
CA ASP A 260 6.69 3.74 -13.88
C ASP A 260 6.73 5.16 -14.46
N LEU A 261 7.34 6.09 -13.73
CA LEU A 261 7.59 7.48 -14.17
C LEU A 261 8.75 7.58 -15.18
N GLY A 262 9.05 6.49 -15.90
CA GLY A 262 10.16 6.41 -16.85
C GLY A 262 10.03 7.29 -18.09
N HIS A 263 8.98 8.10 -18.24
CA HIS A 263 8.73 8.93 -19.43
C HIS A 263 8.22 10.35 -19.11
N LEU A 264 8.76 11.01 -18.08
CA LEU A 264 8.60 12.47 -17.92
C LEU A 264 9.96 13.15 -17.86
#